data_0bb6194d63c72f6468e21e9956482ed3
#
_entry.id   0bb6194d63c72f6468e21e9956482ed3
#
_cell.length_a   1.000
_cell.length_b   1.000
_cell.length_c   1.000
_cell.angle_alpha   90.00
_cell.angle_beta   90.00
_cell.angle_gamma   90.00
#
_symmetry.space_group_name_H-M   'P 1'
#
loop_
_entity.id
_entity.type
_entity.pdbx_description
1 polymer ?
#
loop_
_entity_poly.entity_id
_entity_poly.type
_entity_poly.pdbx_seq_one_letter_code
_entity_poly.pdbx_strand_id
1 'polypeptide(L)'
;MKEFFVTYQSQLIAAIISFVVALLTSLLSHFLGNFKLRYTEKLKITSNLSKMKYEGIEKIRKEIRVLLQYEDLGITDESSLISENVGKKNYTPSCCYSYEELNSILIILNDLYGEYGHCLSHITVIYLVCFRNLLMEYNLKCRRAGFTDQELRWVSVPLYEEIQSWYKKIDKELISSMNKPSMRYFAHSGLKYSILLKIYGIRFEKSFLYKYINDTYEK
;
A
#
# COMPACT_ATOMS: atom_id res chain seq x y z
N MET A 1 -62.87 56.88 -8.33
CA MET A 1 -62.33 56.17 -7.15
C MET A 1 -62.17 54.66 -7.39
N LYS A 2 -63.12 53.97 -8.05
CA LYS A 2 -62.96 52.49 -8.28
C LYS A 2 -61.77 52.12 -9.16
N GLU A 3 -61.51 52.85 -10.21
CA GLU A 3 -60.36 52.61 -11.13
C GLU A 3 -59.00 52.83 -10.44
N PHE A 4 -58.94 53.79 -9.54
CA PHE A 4 -57.69 54.04 -8.80
C PHE A 4 -57.35 52.87 -7.82
N PHE A 5 -58.36 52.29 -7.21
CA PHE A 5 -58.19 51.13 -6.33
C PHE A 5 -57.76 49.88 -7.10
N VAL A 6 -58.30 49.61 -8.28
CA VAL A 6 -57.94 48.46 -9.10
C VAL A 6 -56.52 48.57 -9.62
N THR A 7 -56.06 49.76 -10.02
CA THR A 7 -54.70 49.99 -10.48
C THR A 7 -53.67 49.81 -9.36
N TYR A 8 -54.04 50.31 -8.14
CA TYR A 8 -53.15 50.15 -6.99
C TYR A 8 -53.04 48.71 -6.54
N GLN A 9 -54.10 47.89 -6.58
CA GLN A 9 -54.06 46.47 -6.27
C GLN A 9 -53.22 45.70 -7.29
N SER A 10 -53.32 45.99 -8.60
CA SER A 10 -52.51 45.31 -9.61
C SER A 10 -51.03 45.63 -9.48
N GLN A 11 -50.63 46.83 -9.13
CA GLN A 11 -49.24 47.21 -8.88
C GLN A 11 -48.68 46.53 -7.62
N LEU A 12 -49.49 46.46 -6.56
CA LEU A 12 -49.11 45.78 -5.33
C LEU A 12 -48.89 44.30 -5.54
N ILE A 13 -49.76 43.64 -6.29
CA ILE A 13 -49.63 42.21 -6.66
C ILE A 13 -48.36 42.01 -7.50
N ALA A 14 -48.13 42.84 -8.49
CA ALA A 14 -46.93 42.77 -9.33
C ALA A 14 -45.62 42.92 -8.51
N ALA A 15 -45.63 43.86 -7.55
CA ALA A 15 -44.48 44.08 -6.67
C ALA A 15 -44.22 42.86 -5.76
N ILE A 16 -45.28 42.24 -5.21
CA ILE A 16 -45.15 41.05 -4.39
C ILE A 16 -44.62 39.86 -5.20
N ILE A 17 -45.13 39.66 -6.41
CA ILE A 17 -44.67 38.60 -7.31
C ILE A 17 -43.20 38.81 -7.67
N SER A 18 -42.81 40.03 -8.04
CA SER A 18 -41.42 40.34 -8.37
C SER A 18 -40.47 40.10 -7.18
N PHE A 19 -40.90 40.46 -5.97
CA PHE A 19 -40.11 40.22 -4.74
C PHE A 19 -39.96 38.70 -4.48
N VAL A 20 -41.03 37.91 -4.60
CA VAL A 20 -41.00 36.48 -4.40
C VAL A 20 -40.08 35.81 -5.44
N VAL A 21 -40.19 36.22 -6.71
CA VAL A 21 -39.32 35.70 -7.79
C VAL A 21 -37.85 36.05 -7.52
N ALA A 22 -37.54 37.26 -7.11
CA ALA A 22 -36.18 37.67 -6.78
C ALA A 22 -35.61 36.90 -5.62
N LEU A 23 -36.42 36.67 -4.58
CA LEU A 23 -36.05 35.89 -3.40
C LEU A 23 -35.79 34.40 -3.73
N LEU A 24 -36.65 33.77 -4.53
CA LEU A 24 -36.46 32.41 -5.00
C LEU A 24 -35.22 32.29 -5.90
N THR A 25 -34.99 33.25 -6.78
CA THR A 25 -33.82 33.23 -7.67
C THR A 25 -32.52 33.39 -6.86
N SER A 26 -32.51 34.24 -5.84
CA SER A 26 -31.38 34.43 -4.94
C SER A 26 -31.10 33.14 -4.14
N LEU A 27 -32.13 32.53 -3.55
CA LEU A 27 -31.99 31.26 -2.84
C LEU A 27 -31.47 30.13 -3.74
N LEU A 28 -32.01 29.99 -4.95
CA LEU A 28 -31.56 29.01 -5.90
C LEU A 28 -30.10 29.21 -6.32
N SER A 29 -29.72 30.46 -6.61
CA SER A 29 -28.34 30.83 -6.95
C SER A 29 -27.37 30.51 -5.83
N HIS A 30 -27.74 30.79 -4.58
CA HIS A 30 -26.95 30.47 -3.42
C HIS A 30 -26.80 28.96 -3.23
N PHE A 31 -27.89 28.20 -3.38
CA PHE A 31 -27.87 26.74 -3.27
C PHE A 31 -27.03 26.08 -4.37
N LEU A 32 -27.21 26.51 -5.63
CA LEU A 32 -26.43 26.03 -6.76
C LEU A 32 -24.94 26.40 -6.66
N GLY A 33 -24.64 27.61 -6.18
CA GLY A 33 -23.27 28.06 -5.93
C GLY A 33 -22.56 27.19 -4.89
N ASN A 34 -23.20 26.97 -3.77
CA ASN A 34 -22.68 26.10 -2.71
C ASN A 34 -22.51 24.65 -3.18
N PHE A 35 -23.47 24.13 -3.95
CA PHE A 35 -23.35 22.77 -4.50
C PHE A 35 -22.20 22.65 -5.48
N LYS A 36 -22.04 23.62 -6.38
CA LYS A 36 -20.92 23.69 -7.34
C LYS A 36 -19.56 23.77 -6.61
N LEU A 37 -19.48 24.60 -5.57
CA LEU A 37 -18.27 24.77 -4.78
C LEU A 37 -17.88 23.44 -4.10
N ARG A 38 -18.81 22.81 -3.40
CA ARG A 38 -18.59 21.49 -2.76
C ARG A 38 -18.23 20.40 -3.76
N TYR A 39 -18.81 20.43 -4.96
CA TYR A 39 -18.50 19.47 -6.01
C TYR A 39 -17.08 19.69 -6.56
N THR A 40 -16.69 20.91 -6.82
CA THR A 40 -15.33 21.26 -7.29
C THR A 40 -14.26 20.95 -6.25
N GLU A 41 -14.52 21.23 -4.98
CA GLU A 41 -13.62 20.85 -3.88
C GLU A 41 -13.47 19.33 -3.79
N LYS A 42 -14.57 18.57 -3.86
CA LYS A 42 -14.52 17.11 -3.93
C LYS A 42 -13.70 16.61 -5.08
N LEU A 43 -13.87 17.14 -6.27
CA LEU A 43 -13.08 16.77 -7.45
C LEU A 43 -11.60 17.07 -7.26
N LYS A 44 -11.25 18.22 -6.70
CA LYS A 44 -9.87 18.61 -6.42
C LYS A 44 -9.21 17.70 -5.40
N ILE A 45 -9.92 17.37 -4.31
CA ILE A 45 -9.43 16.42 -3.30
C ILE A 45 -9.23 15.04 -3.91
N THR A 46 -10.21 14.55 -4.70
CA THR A 46 -10.11 13.24 -5.34
C THR A 46 -8.96 13.17 -6.33
N SER A 47 -8.74 14.24 -7.11
CA SER A 47 -7.61 14.35 -8.05
C SER A 47 -6.28 14.31 -7.32
N ASN A 48 -6.13 15.10 -6.25
CA ASN A 48 -4.89 15.11 -5.46
C ASN A 48 -4.60 13.75 -4.81
N LEU A 49 -5.63 13.10 -4.23
CA LEU A 49 -5.48 11.76 -3.65
C LEU A 49 -5.11 10.72 -4.71
N SER A 50 -5.69 10.82 -5.91
CA SER A 50 -5.32 9.93 -7.01
C SER A 50 -3.86 10.13 -7.43
N LYS A 51 -3.41 11.37 -7.52
CA LYS A 51 -2.01 11.72 -7.84
C LYS A 51 -1.05 11.14 -6.79
N MET A 52 -1.29 11.42 -5.51
CA MET A 52 -0.48 10.89 -4.41
C MET A 52 -0.43 9.35 -4.42
N LYS A 53 -1.56 8.72 -4.72
CA LYS A 53 -1.63 7.26 -4.84
C LYS A 53 -0.76 6.73 -5.97
N TYR A 54 -0.81 7.33 -7.16
CA TYR A 54 0.02 6.91 -8.30
C TYR A 54 1.49 7.11 -8.00
N GLU A 55 1.88 8.27 -7.48
CA GLU A 55 3.26 8.56 -7.09
C GLU A 55 3.77 7.57 -6.03
N GLY A 56 2.95 7.28 -5.02
CA GLY A 56 3.27 6.31 -3.99
C GLY A 56 3.44 4.89 -4.53
N ILE A 57 2.55 4.44 -5.40
CA ILE A 57 2.65 3.11 -6.03
C ILE A 57 3.90 3.02 -6.89
N GLU A 58 4.21 4.04 -7.70
CA GLU A 58 5.41 4.04 -8.53
C GLU A 58 6.70 4.03 -7.70
N LYS A 59 6.75 4.84 -6.64
CA LYS A 59 7.89 4.87 -5.73
C LYS A 59 8.08 3.50 -5.05
N ILE A 60 7.01 2.92 -4.50
CA ILE A 60 7.08 1.58 -3.89
C ILE A 60 7.59 0.54 -4.91
N ARG A 61 7.04 0.53 -6.12
CA ARG A 61 7.47 -0.42 -7.16
C ARG A 61 8.94 -0.25 -7.52
N LYS A 62 9.43 0.98 -7.57
CA LYS A 62 10.84 1.27 -7.83
C LYS A 62 11.73 0.71 -6.72
N GLU A 63 11.40 1.02 -5.48
CA GLU A 63 12.20 0.59 -4.32
C GLU A 63 12.17 -0.93 -4.12
N ILE A 64 11.03 -1.59 -4.25
CA ILE A 64 10.95 -3.05 -4.09
C ILE A 64 11.60 -3.84 -5.24
N ARG A 65 11.93 -3.20 -6.37
CA ARG A 65 12.69 -3.86 -7.46
C ARG A 65 14.06 -4.35 -7.00
N VAL A 66 14.65 -3.73 -6.00
CA VAL A 66 15.90 -4.18 -5.38
C VAL A 66 15.77 -5.63 -4.88
N LEU A 67 14.58 -6.06 -4.48
CA LEU A 67 14.30 -7.44 -4.05
C LEU A 67 14.43 -8.49 -5.15
N LEU A 68 14.43 -8.06 -6.42
CA LEU A 68 14.67 -8.96 -7.57
C LEU A 68 16.15 -9.11 -7.90
N GLN A 69 17.00 -8.28 -7.33
CA GLN A 69 18.42 -8.38 -7.54
C GLN A 69 18.98 -9.60 -6.79
N TYR A 70 19.92 -10.26 -7.38
CA TYR A 70 20.57 -11.43 -6.82
C TYR A 70 22.04 -11.47 -7.21
N GLU A 71 22.80 -12.15 -6.41
CA GLU A 71 24.19 -12.45 -6.67
C GLU A 71 24.38 -13.97 -6.81
N ASP A 72 25.22 -14.36 -7.76
CA ASP A 72 25.61 -15.75 -7.95
C ASP A 72 26.81 -16.05 -7.05
N LEU A 73 26.60 -16.89 -6.05
CA LEU A 73 27.67 -17.31 -5.13
C LEU A 73 28.65 -18.30 -5.75
N GLY A 74 28.40 -18.73 -7.00
CA GLY A 74 29.19 -19.75 -7.66
C GLY A 74 29.00 -21.15 -7.09
N ILE A 75 29.76 -22.08 -7.61
CA ILE A 75 29.85 -23.47 -7.13
C ILE A 75 31.09 -23.52 -6.24
N THR A 76 30.91 -23.44 -4.93
CA THR A 76 32.03 -23.68 -4.00
C THR A 76 31.93 -25.07 -3.40
N ASP A 77 33.05 -25.78 -3.33
CA ASP A 77 33.16 -27.09 -2.67
C ASP A 77 32.87 -27.05 -1.16
N GLU A 78 32.73 -25.87 -0.58
CA GLU A 78 32.37 -25.64 0.83
C GLU A 78 30.87 -25.82 1.11
N SER A 79 30.07 -26.33 0.19
CA SER A 79 28.64 -26.58 0.31
C SER A 79 28.26 -27.68 1.31
N SER A 80 29.12 -28.02 2.25
CA SER A 80 28.81 -28.98 3.34
C SER A 80 27.64 -28.56 4.24
N LEU A 81 27.22 -27.31 4.19
CA LEU A 81 26.05 -26.80 4.91
C LEU A 81 24.73 -26.98 4.14
N ILE A 82 24.75 -27.25 2.83
CA ILE A 82 23.55 -27.42 1.98
C ILE A 82 23.76 -28.60 1.03
N SER A 83 23.75 -29.80 1.57
CA SER A 83 24.07 -31.04 0.84
C SER A 83 23.09 -31.43 -0.27
N GLU A 84 21.95 -30.74 -0.43
CA GLU A 84 20.89 -31.14 -1.39
C GLU A 84 20.94 -30.42 -2.77
N ASN A 85 21.82 -29.46 -2.98
CA ASN A 85 21.83 -28.65 -4.20
C ASN A 85 23.11 -28.75 -5.04
N VAL A 86 23.76 -29.90 -5.05
CA VAL A 86 24.93 -30.14 -5.92
C VAL A 86 24.54 -29.92 -7.39
N GLY A 87 25.13 -28.93 -8.04
CA GLY A 87 24.92 -28.62 -9.46
C GLY A 87 23.86 -27.55 -9.79
N LYS A 88 23.15 -26.98 -8.80
CA LYS A 88 22.27 -25.83 -9.00
C LYS A 88 23.04 -24.53 -8.77
N LYS A 89 22.71 -23.50 -9.57
CA LYS A 89 23.22 -22.15 -9.33
C LYS A 89 22.70 -21.64 -7.99
N ASN A 90 23.60 -21.21 -7.13
CA ASN A 90 23.28 -20.70 -5.80
C ASN A 90 23.10 -19.18 -5.88
N TYR A 91 21.86 -18.75 -5.99
CA TYR A 91 21.52 -17.33 -6.01
C TYR A 91 21.16 -16.86 -4.61
N THR A 92 21.86 -15.84 -4.11
CA THR A 92 21.46 -15.13 -2.91
C THR A 92 20.73 -13.84 -3.27
N PRO A 93 19.61 -13.50 -2.60
CA PRO A 93 18.99 -12.19 -2.77
C PRO A 93 19.96 -11.09 -2.35
N SER A 94 20.13 -10.04 -3.16
CA SER A 94 21.06 -8.94 -2.81
C SER A 94 20.71 -8.29 -1.48
N CYS A 95 19.45 -8.24 -1.11
CA CYS A 95 19.01 -7.74 0.21
C CYS A 95 19.48 -8.60 1.39
N CYS A 96 19.96 -9.83 1.16
CA CYS A 96 20.51 -10.73 2.16
C CYS A 96 22.03 -10.90 2.05
N TYR A 97 22.71 -10.04 1.29
CA TYR A 97 24.14 -10.12 1.07
C TYR A 97 24.96 -9.75 2.32
N SER A 98 24.42 -8.85 3.14
CA SER A 98 24.98 -8.47 4.44
C SER A 98 23.86 -8.05 5.39
N TYR A 99 24.16 -7.98 6.68
CA TYR A 99 23.24 -7.43 7.67
C TYR A 99 22.94 -5.95 7.43
N GLU A 100 23.84 -5.20 6.82
CA GLU A 100 23.64 -3.80 6.46
C GLU A 100 22.59 -3.68 5.35
N GLU A 101 22.72 -4.46 4.28
CA GLU A 101 21.76 -4.54 3.18
C GLU A 101 20.37 -4.96 3.68
N LEU A 102 20.32 -5.99 4.52
CA LEU A 102 19.08 -6.47 5.10
C LEU A 102 18.39 -5.43 5.99
N ASN A 103 19.15 -4.69 6.78
CA ASN A 103 18.60 -3.58 7.56
C ASN A 103 18.15 -2.42 6.67
N SER A 104 18.89 -2.11 5.61
CA SER A 104 18.55 -1.06 4.64
C SER A 104 17.17 -1.33 4.02
N ILE A 105 16.93 -2.55 3.53
CA ILE A 105 15.62 -2.89 2.95
C ILE A 105 14.49 -2.87 3.99
N LEU A 106 14.75 -3.25 5.24
CA LEU A 106 13.76 -3.16 6.32
C LEU A 106 13.37 -1.70 6.62
N ILE A 107 14.34 -0.79 6.60
CA ILE A 107 14.10 0.65 6.75
C ILE A 107 13.27 1.16 5.57
N ILE A 108 13.67 0.85 4.34
CA ILE A 108 12.94 1.23 3.11
C ILE A 108 11.48 0.75 3.19
N LEU A 109 11.25 -0.51 3.54
CA LEU A 109 9.89 -1.05 3.64
C LEU A 109 9.06 -0.35 4.73
N ASN A 110 9.69 0.02 5.84
CA ASN A 110 9.02 0.75 6.92
C ASN A 110 8.66 2.19 6.51
N ASP A 111 9.58 2.87 5.84
CA ASP A 111 9.38 4.24 5.34
C ASP A 111 8.30 4.28 4.27
N LEU A 112 8.32 3.34 3.32
CA LEU A 112 7.28 3.20 2.30
C LEU A 112 5.91 2.95 2.91
N TYR A 113 5.83 2.13 3.95
CA TYR A 113 4.59 1.91 4.69
C TYR A 113 4.13 3.17 5.43
N GLY A 114 5.04 3.86 6.12
CA GLY A 114 4.74 5.09 6.85
C GLY A 114 4.27 6.23 5.94
N GLU A 115 4.95 6.41 4.81
CA GLU A 115 4.68 7.51 3.89
C GLU A 115 3.44 7.26 3.00
N TYR A 116 3.28 6.04 2.48
CA TYR A 116 2.26 5.73 1.46
C TYR A 116 1.20 4.73 1.91
N GLY A 117 1.30 4.16 3.10
CA GLY A 117 0.35 3.14 3.59
C GLY A 117 -1.11 3.59 3.53
N HIS A 118 -1.37 4.87 3.80
CA HIS A 118 -2.70 5.47 3.75
C HIS A 118 -3.29 5.56 2.32
N CYS A 119 -2.45 5.54 1.29
CA CYS A 119 -2.86 5.59 -0.13
C CYS A 119 -3.02 4.21 -0.76
N LEU A 120 -2.57 3.14 -0.08
CA LEU A 120 -2.56 1.78 -0.59
C LEU A 120 -3.84 1.00 -0.27
N SER A 121 -4.07 -0.08 -1.00
CA SER A 121 -5.11 -1.03 -0.63
C SER A 121 -4.74 -1.76 0.67
N HIS A 122 -5.72 -2.13 1.47
CA HIS A 122 -5.48 -2.92 2.69
C HIS A 122 -4.69 -4.20 2.40
N ILE A 123 -4.97 -4.85 1.27
CA ILE A 123 -4.27 -6.08 0.87
C ILE A 123 -2.81 -5.78 0.59
N THR A 124 -2.51 -4.70 -0.13
CA THR A 124 -1.13 -4.27 -0.41
C THR A 124 -0.39 -3.97 0.89
N VAL A 125 -1.01 -3.22 1.80
CA VAL A 125 -0.44 -2.91 3.12
C VAL A 125 -0.13 -4.19 3.90
N ILE A 126 -1.06 -5.15 3.93
CA ILE A 126 -0.87 -6.43 4.61
C ILE A 126 0.31 -7.19 4.00
N TYR A 127 0.42 -7.26 2.69
CA TYR A 127 1.55 -7.93 2.04
C TYR A 127 2.88 -7.26 2.37
N LEU A 128 2.95 -5.92 2.34
CA LEU A 128 4.16 -5.20 2.72
C LEU A 128 4.55 -5.44 4.18
N VAL A 129 3.59 -5.40 5.09
CA VAL A 129 3.84 -5.63 6.53
C VAL A 129 4.25 -7.08 6.79
N CYS A 130 3.57 -8.06 6.18
CA CYS A 130 3.93 -9.48 6.33
C CYS A 130 5.32 -9.74 5.77
N PHE A 131 5.64 -9.20 4.61
CA PHE A 131 6.96 -9.35 4.00
C PHE A 131 8.06 -8.70 4.83
N ARG A 132 7.83 -7.48 5.34
CA ARG A 132 8.77 -6.83 6.26
C ARG A 132 8.99 -7.67 7.52
N ASN A 133 7.93 -8.15 8.15
CA ASN A 133 8.03 -8.96 9.36
C ASN A 133 8.82 -10.24 9.11
N LEU A 134 8.64 -10.86 7.96
CA LEU A 134 9.41 -12.00 7.51
C LEU A 134 10.91 -11.72 7.51
N LEU A 135 11.33 -10.68 6.80
CA LEU A 135 12.74 -10.29 6.73
C LEU A 135 13.29 -9.90 8.11
N MET A 136 12.47 -9.29 8.94
CA MET A 136 12.84 -8.94 10.31
C MET A 136 13.07 -10.17 11.18
N GLU A 137 12.19 -11.16 11.13
CA GLU A 137 12.37 -12.42 11.85
C GLU A 137 13.61 -13.17 11.36
N TYR A 138 13.82 -13.22 10.04
CA TYR A 138 15.02 -13.78 9.45
C TYR A 138 16.28 -13.12 10.00
N ASN A 139 16.34 -11.77 9.96
CA ASN A 139 17.45 -11.01 10.50
C ASN A 139 17.73 -11.33 11.98
N LEU A 140 16.67 -11.33 12.80
CA LEU A 140 16.79 -11.60 14.24
C LEU A 140 17.31 -13.02 14.53
N LYS A 141 16.81 -14.02 13.79
CA LYS A 141 17.23 -15.41 13.97
C LYS A 141 18.69 -15.62 13.56
N CYS A 142 19.08 -15.09 12.40
CA CYS A 142 20.47 -15.18 11.94
C CYS A 142 21.44 -14.49 12.91
N ARG A 143 21.07 -13.33 13.46
CA ARG A 143 21.88 -12.66 14.49
C ARG A 143 21.97 -13.45 15.79
N ARG A 144 20.86 -14.07 16.23
CA ARG A 144 20.87 -14.92 17.43
C ARG A 144 21.72 -16.17 17.24
N ALA A 145 21.75 -16.74 16.04
CA ALA A 145 22.63 -17.85 15.69
C ALA A 145 24.10 -17.45 15.56
N GLY A 146 24.41 -16.14 15.57
CA GLY A 146 25.79 -15.65 15.48
C GLY A 146 26.38 -15.71 14.07
N PHE A 147 25.54 -15.80 13.04
CA PHE A 147 26.01 -15.91 11.66
C PHE A 147 26.79 -14.67 11.22
N THR A 148 27.89 -14.91 10.51
CA THR A 148 28.63 -13.91 9.75
C THR A 148 27.88 -13.51 8.49
N ASP A 149 28.27 -12.41 7.82
CA ASP A 149 27.68 -12.03 6.54
C ASP A 149 27.88 -13.11 5.48
N GLN A 150 28.95 -13.85 5.50
CA GLN A 150 29.19 -14.95 4.58
C GLN A 150 28.20 -16.11 4.79
N GLU A 151 27.97 -16.52 6.04
CA GLU A 151 26.98 -17.53 6.38
C GLU A 151 25.56 -17.05 6.06
N LEU A 152 25.25 -15.77 6.31
CA LEU A 152 23.98 -15.16 5.94
C LEU A 152 23.67 -15.34 4.45
N ARG A 153 24.66 -15.12 3.57
CA ARG A 153 24.51 -15.30 2.11
C ARG A 153 24.12 -16.74 1.76
N TRP A 154 24.79 -17.72 2.33
CA TRP A 154 24.51 -19.13 2.05
C TRP A 154 23.14 -19.58 2.57
N VAL A 155 22.80 -19.17 3.78
CA VAL A 155 21.52 -19.51 4.41
C VAL A 155 20.36 -18.82 3.70
N SER A 156 20.60 -17.72 2.98
CA SER A 156 19.57 -17.00 2.23
C SER A 156 19.27 -17.59 0.84
N VAL A 157 20.08 -18.51 0.33
CA VAL A 157 19.84 -19.11 -0.99
C VAL A 157 18.43 -19.70 -1.16
N PRO A 158 17.87 -20.48 -0.22
CA PRO A 158 16.48 -20.96 -0.32
C PRO A 158 15.44 -19.85 -0.29
N LEU A 159 15.77 -18.65 0.23
CA LEU A 159 14.86 -17.53 0.34
C LEU A 159 14.63 -16.83 -1.00
N TYR A 160 15.50 -17.02 -1.97
CA TYR A 160 15.44 -16.32 -3.25
C TYR A 160 14.09 -16.50 -3.96
N GLU A 161 13.61 -17.73 -4.11
CA GLU A 161 12.34 -18.02 -4.75
C GLU A 161 11.14 -17.45 -3.97
N GLU A 162 11.21 -17.50 -2.63
CA GLU A 162 10.17 -16.99 -1.77
C GLU A 162 10.09 -15.46 -1.84
N ILE A 163 11.23 -14.77 -1.79
CA ILE A 163 11.31 -13.30 -1.95
C ILE A 163 10.75 -12.88 -3.31
N GLN A 164 11.09 -13.59 -4.38
CA GLN A 164 10.51 -13.35 -5.70
C GLN A 164 9.01 -13.58 -5.73
N SER A 165 8.51 -14.61 -5.05
CA SER A 165 7.07 -14.86 -4.94
C SER A 165 6.36 -13.71 -4.22
N TRP A 166 6.92 -13.21 -3.12
CA TRP A 166 6.39 -12.05 -2.41
C TRP A 166 6.40 -10.79 -3.25
N TYR A 167 7.51 -10.52 -3.94
CA TYR A 167 7.57 -9.40 -4.87
C TYR A 167 6.45 -9.44 -5.91
N LYS A 168 6.27 -10.59 -6.57
CA LYS A 168 5.21 -10.77 -7.59
C LYS A 168 3.81 -10.52 -7.01
N LYS A 169 3.54 -10.97 -5.78
CA LYS A 169 2.25 -10.74 -5.10
C LYS A 169 2.03 -9.26 -4.81
N ILE A 170 3.05 -8.58 -4.28
CA ILE A 170 3.00 -7.14 -3.96
C ILE A 170 2.82 -6.33 -5.24
N ASP A 171 3.64 -6.57 -6.27
CA ASP A 171 3.58 -5.83 -7.54
C ASP A 171 2.22 -6.00 -8.23
N LYS A 172 1.69 -7.23 -8.26
CA LYS A 172 0.34 -7.51 -8.78
C LYS A 172 -0.75 -6.71 -8.06
N GLU A 173 -0.70 -6.64 -6.74
CA GLU A 173 -1.66 -5.87 -5.95
C GLU A 173 -1.47 -4.35 -6.12
N LEU A 174 -0.26 -3.87 -6.26
CA LEU A 174 0.03 -2.47 -6.56
C LEU A 174 -0.58 -2.07 -7.89
N ILE A 175 -0.36 -2.86 -8.95
CA ILE A 175 -0.97 -2.64 -10.28
C ILE A 175 -2.49 -2.69 -10.20
N SER A 176 -3.04 -3.71 -9.53
CA SER A 176 -4.50 -3.82 -9.33
C SER A 176 -5.06 -2.61 -8.58
N SER A 177 -4.31 -2.04 -7.66
CA SER A 177 -4.68 -0.87 -6.88
C SER A 177 -4.74 0.40 -7.72
N MET A 178 -3.91 0.53 -8.77
CA MET A 178 -3.93 1.69 -9.66
C MET A 178 -5.31 1.92 -10.27
N ASN A 179 -5.99 0.85 -10.66
CA ASN A 179 -7.27 0.90 -11.35
C ASN A 179 -8.49 1.04 -10.41
N LYS A 180 -8.29 1.01 -9.08
CA LYS A 180 -9.39 1.13 -8.12
C LYS A 180 -9.57 2.58 -7.68
N PRO A 181 -10.81 3.10 -7.59
CA PRO A 181 -11.04 4.48 -7.16
C PRO A 181 -10.51 4.70 -5.73
N SER A 182 -9.74 5.78 -5.55
CA SER A 182 -9.09 6.11 -4.28
C SER A 182 -10.04 6.31 -3.09
N MET A 183 -11.28 6.72 -3.34
CA MET A 183 -12.26 6.95 -2.26
C MET A 183 -12.72 5.71 -1.51
N ARG A 184 -12.50 4.49 -2.02
CA ARG A 184 -12.89 3.26 -1.31
C ARG A 184 -11.96 2.90 -0.15
N TYR A 185 -10.78 3.52 -0.06
CA TYR A 185 -9.78 3.16 0.94
C TYR A 185 -10.00 3.80 2.31
N PHE A 186 -10.63 4.98 2.36
CA PHE A 186 -10.87 5.69 3.61
C PHE A 186 -12.07 5.19 4.43
N ALA A 187 -12.91 4.32 3.86
CA ALA A 187 -14.16 3.87 4.48
C ALA A 187 -14.07 2.53 5.21
N HIS A 188 -12.88 1.96 5.43
CA HIS A 188 -12.77 0.62 6.01
C HIS A 188 -12.56 0.65 7.52
N SER A 189 -13.50 0.02 8.23
CA SER A 189 -13.42 -0.20 9.67
C SER A 189 -12.17 -1.01 10.05
N GLY A 190 -11.52 -0.65 11.16
CA GLY A 190 -10.36 -1.40 11.69
C GLY A 190 -10.62 -2.90 11.90
N LEU A 191 -11.89 -3.31 12.01
CA LEU A 191 -12.29 -4.71 12.11
C LEU A 191 -11.93 -5.53 10.86
N LYS A 192 -12.18 -5.00 9.65
CA LYS A 192 -11.78 -5.69 8.39
C LYS A 192 -10.27 -5.84 8.28
N TYR A 193 -9.54 -4.82 8.68
CA TYR A 193 -8.08 -4.86 8.68
C TYR A 193 -7.55 -5.96 9.60
N SER A 194 -8.05 -6.03 10.84
CA SER A 194 -7.64 -7.04 11.82
C SER A 194 -7.97 -8.48 11.36
N ILE A 195 -9.13 -8.68 10.73
CA ILE A 195 -9.51 -9.99 10.19
C ILE A 195 -8.61 -10.39 9.02
N LEU A 196 -8.34 -9.47 8.09
CA LEU A 196 -7.46 -9.71 6.95
C LEU A 196 -6.02 -10.00 7.42
N LEU A 197 -5.53 -9.25 8.40
CA LEU A 197 -4.20 -9.47 8.97
C LEU A 197 -4.09 -10.88 9.59
N LYS A 198 -5.10 -11.34 10.32
CA LYS A 198 -5.15 -12.72 10.84
C LYS A 198 -5.15 -13.76 9.73
N ILE A 199 -6.00 -13.59 8.71
CA ILE A 199 -6.10 -14.55 7.60
C ILE A 199 -4.77 -14.66 6.84
N TYR A 200 -4.13 -13.53 6.55
CA TYR A 200 -2.85 -13.52 5.85
C TYR A 200 -1.69 -13.88 6.76
N GLY A 201 -1.73 -13.54 8.06
CA GLY A 201 -0.79 -14.01 9.06
C GLY A 201 -0.76 -15.53 9.16
N ILE A 202 -1.93 -16.18 9.24
CA ILE A 202 -2.04 -17.66 9.22
C ILE A 202 -1.47 -18.25 7.93
N ARG A 203 -1.67 -17.60 6.78
CA ARG A 203 -1.08 -18.04 5.51
C ARG A 203 0.43 -17.88 5.48
N PHE A 204 0.94 -16.85 6.13
CA PHE A 204 2.36 -16.60 6.28
C PHE A 204 3.03 -17.64 7.19
N GLU A 205 2.44 -17.94 8.33
CA GLU A 205 2.91 -19.02 9.24
C GLU A 205 2.95 -20.40 8.56
N LYS A 206 2.17 -20.58 7.49
CA LYS A 206 2.19 -21.78 6.64
C LYS A 206 3.16 -21.69 5.47
N SER A 207 3.86 -20.57 5.29
CA SER A 207 4.83 -20.43 4.21
C SER A 207 6.03 -21.35 4.44
N PHE A 208 6.62 -21.81 3.34
CA PHE A 208 7.85 -22.61 3.38
C PHE A 208 8.94 -21.91 4.20
N LEU A 209 9.05 -20.62 4.07
CA LEU A 209 10.04 -19.81 4.73
C LEU A 209 9.86 -19.75 6.25
N TYR A 210 8.63 -19.62 6.74
CA TYR A 210 8.35 -19.66 8.17
C TYR A 210 8.74 -21.02 8.77
N LYS A 211 8.40 -22.11 8.07
CA LYS A 211 8.81 -23.45 8.46
C LYS A 211 10.32 -23.62 8.40
N TYR A 212 10.94 -23.21 7.30
CA TYR A 212 12.40 -23.31 7.13
C TYR A 212 13.15 -22.58 8.25
N ILE A 213 12.73 -21.36 8.58
CA ILE A 213 13.33 -20.60 9.67
C ILE A 213 13.15 -21.32 11.01
N ASN A 214 11.96 -21.82 11.31
CA ASN A 214 11.70 -22.50 12.57
C ASN A 214 12.41 -23.87 12.65
N ASP A 215 12.33 -24.67 11.62
CA ASP A 215 12.93 -26.02 11.61
C ASP A 215 14.46 -25.97 11.62
N THR A 216 15.08 -24.94 11.06
CA THR A 216 16.55 -24.81 10.99
C THR A 216 17.16 -24.23 12.26
N TYR A 217 16.40 -23.41 13.00
CA TYR A 217 16.96 -22.60 14.11
C TYR A 217 16.33 -22.88 15.49
N GLU A 218 15.34 -23.74 15.60
CA GLU A 218 14.81 -24.22 16.89
C GLU A 218 15.50 -25.51 17.40
N LYS A 219 16.55 -25.95 16.70
CA LYS A 219 17.45 -27.01 17.18
C LYS A 219 18.66 -26.40 17.85
#